data_ce00c243db80cf10f769123f0fdda6e3
#
_entry.id   ce00c243db80cf10f769123f0fdda6e3
#
_cell.length_a   1.000
_cell.length_b   1.000
_cell.length_c   1.000
_cell.angle_alpha   90.00
_cell.angle_beta   90.00
_cell.angle_gamma   90.00
#
_symmetry.space_group_name_H-M   'P 1'
#
loop_
_entity.id
_entity.type
_entity.pdbx_description
1 polymer ?
#
loop_
_entity_poly.entity_id
_entity_poly.type
_entity_poly.pdbx_seq_one_letter_code
_entity_poly.pdbx_strand_id
1 'polypeptide(L)'
;DAGMLHVYFIEYEKAVRIISCPKGAYTLPAFEPEKTEKITEPKMTQMSLNYAAGNFGMCYIFTLEDGSFLLIDGGGTKGNDHVKLYRLLNELNERPDKKIVIAGWLLTHEHWDHFTLFNQFCKDYGANVTIEGFYYNTPAASSVYNANNPNYYISTGKLDEAMQAAGIKNKYTIHSGQKYYIRNAAPTCLYTQEDSYPNLIHYFNETSMVTVRVL
;
A
#
# COMPACT_ATOMS: atom_id res chain seq x y z
N ASP A 1 -17.62 21.73 -15.43
CA ASP A 1 -17.80 20.73 -14.36
C ASP A 1 -16.78 21.00 -13.28
N ALA A 2 -17.21 21.63 -12.18
CA ALA A 2 -16.38 21.86 -11.02
C ALA A 2 -16.04 20.50 -10.38
N GLY A 3 -14.75 20.17 -10.29
CA GLY A 3 -14.29 19.02 -9.52
C GLY A 3 -14.71 19.21 -8.06
N MET A 4 -15.08 18.11 -7.39
CA MET A 4 -15.40 18.16 -5.97
C MET A 4 -14.11 18.38 -5.20
N LEU A 5 -14.05 19.46 -4.42
CA LEU A 5 -12.95 19.76 -3.52
C LEU A 5 -13.17 18.97 -2.23
N HIS A 6 -12.35 17.99 -1.96
CA HIS A 6 -12.32 17.32 -0.67
C HIS A 6 -11.32 18.06 0.23
N VAL A 7 -11.82 18.60 1.32
CA VAL A 7 -10.99 19.25 2.34
C VAL A 7 -10.74 18.22 3.44
N TYR A 8 -9.50 17.78 3.55
CA TYR A 8 -9.05 16.96 4.68
C TYR A 8 -8.44 17.90 5.72
N PHE A 9 -8.99 17.88 6.92
CA PHE A 9 -8.37 18.54 8.06
C PHE A 9 -7.32 17.59 8.63
N ILE A 10 -6.08 17.86 8.30
CA ILE A 10 -4.94 17.15 8.88
C ILE A 10 -4.34 18.09 9.92
N GLU A 11 -4.50 17.75 11.17
CA GLU A 11 -3.94 18.52 12.27
C GLU A 11 -2.45 18.16 12.43
N TYR A 12 -1.62 18.84 11.64
CA TYR A 12 -0.17 18.81 11.81
C TYR A 12 0.27 20.23 12.18
N GLU A 13 0.78 20.40 13.40
CA GLU A 13 1.25 21.68 13.94
C GLU A 13 0.29 22.87 13.67
N LYS A 14 -1.02 22.63 13.74
CA LYS A 14 -2.08 23.63 13.48
C LYS A 14 -2.16 24.12 12.02
N ALA A 15 -1.56 23.45 11.09
CA ALA A 15 -1.72 23.75 9.66
C ALA A 15 -2.90 22.98 9.05
N VAL A 16 -3.71 23.68 8.28
CA VAL A 16 -4.76 23.06 7.45
C VAL A 16 -4.21 22.89 6.05
N ARG A 17 -4.14 21.65 5.55
CA ARG A 17 -3.84 21.37 4.14
C ARG A 17 -5.12 21.19 3.36
N ILE A 18 -5.22 21.90 2.24
CA ILE A 18 -6.26 21.69 1.24
C ILE A 18 -5.65 20.87 0.11
N ILE A 19 -6.13 19.66 -0.07
CA ILE A 19 -5.68 18.75 -1.12
C ILE A 19 -6.77 18.69 -2.17
N SER A 20 -6.45 19.06 -3.41
CA SER A 20 -7.38 18.88 -4.52
C SER A 20 -7.29 17.44 -5.02
N CYS A 21 -8.42 16.75 -5.02
CA CYS A 21 -8.50 15.38 -5.52
C CYS A 21 -9.06 15.35 -6.96
N PRO A 22 -8.53 14.50 -7.84
CA PRO A 22 -9.12 14.28 -9.15
C PRO A 22 -10.53 13.69 -9.02
N LYS A 23 -11.36 13.83 -10.05
CA LYS A 23 -12.73 13.28 -10.09
C LYS A 23 -12.72 11.77 -9.85
N GLY A 24 -13.46 11.30 -8.84
CA GLY A 24 -13.64 9.88 -8.54
C GLY A 24 -14.38 9.67 -7.22
N ALA A 25 -14.88 8.47 -7.01
CA ALA A 25 -15.36 8.07 -5.69
C ALA A 25 -14.15 7.74 -4.82
N TYR A 26 -13.90 8.53 -3.79
CA TYR A 26 -12.83 8.27 -2.83
C TYR A 26 -13.37 7.47 -1.67
N THR A 27 -12.71 6.38 -1.36
CA THR A 27 -12.91 5.66 -0.12
C THR A 27 -11.92 6.23 0.89
N LEU A 28 -12.44 6.70 2.01
CA LEU A 28 -11.59 7.14 3.13
C LEU A 28 -11.13 5.91 3.93
N PRO A 29 -9.89 5.90 4.42
CA PRO A 29 -9.45 4.86 5.34
C PRO A 29 -10.24 4.96 6.65
N ALA A 30 -10.30 3.86 7.40
CA ALA A 30 -11.00 3.84 8.68
C ALA A 30 -10.33 4.78 9.69
N PHE A 31 -11.14 5.58 10.40
CA PHE A 31 -10.67 6.51 11.46
C PHE A 31 -10.80 5.91 12.86
N GLU A 32 -11.41 4.76 12.98
CA GLU A 32 -11.58 4.01 14.23
C GLU A 32 -11.15 2.56 14.04
N PRO A 33 -10.59 1.93 15.07
CA PRO A 33 -10.19 0.53 14.98
C PRO A 33 -11.42 -0.35 14.77
N GLU A 34 -11.29 -1.32 13.89
CA GLU A 34 -12.32 -2.32 13.69
C GLU A 34 -12.33 -3.30 14.87
N LYS A 35 -13.49 -3.55 15.44
CA LYS A 35 -13.66 -4.56 16.48
C LYS A 35 -13.69 -5.94 15.83
N THR A 36 -12.63 -6.67 16.01
CA THR A 36 -12.47 -8.03 15.53
C THR A 36 -12.20 -8.99 16.70
N GLU A 37 -12.55 -10.26 16.51
CA GLU A 37 -12.17 -11.30 17.48
C GLU A 37 -10.66 -11.54 17.41
N LYS A 38 -10.02 -11.58 18.58
CA LYS A 38 -8.59 -11.89 18.67
C LYS A 38 -8.38 -13.38 18.45
N ILE A 39 -7.68 -13.74 17.39
CA ILE A 39 -7.33 -15.12 17.03
C ILE A 39 -5.87 -15.41 17.37
N THR A 40 -4.99 -14.43 17.18
CA THR A 40 -3.54 -14.61 17.36
C THR A 40 -2.89 -13.37 17.94
N GLU A 41 -1.66 -13.53 18.43
CA GLU A 41 -0.84 -12.38 18.81
C GLU A 41 -0.25 -11.69 17.58
N PRO A 42 -0.27 -10.35 17.52
CA PRO A 42 0.32 -9.62 16.41
C PRO A 42 1.81 -9.91 16.28
N LYS A 43 2.26 -10.14 15.07
CA LYS A 43 3.69 -10.40 14.79
C LYS A 43 4.10 -9.82 13.45
N MET A 44 5.37 -9.46 13.33
CA MET A 44 5.99 -9.03 12.08
C MET A 44 6.90 -10.12 11.55
N THR A 45 6.78 -10.40 10.27
CA THR A 45 7.67 -11.29 9.52
C THR A 45 8.24 -10.53 8.33
N GLN A 46 9.56 -10.48 8.22
CA GLN A 46 10.23 -9.98 7.02
C GLN A 46 10.49 -11.16 6.08
N MET A 47 9.89 -11.11 4.89
CA MET A 47 10.18 -12.11 3.86
C MET A 47 11.53 -11.80 3.19
N SER A 48 12.45 -12.76 3.20
CA SER A 48 13.68 -12.63 2.42
C SER A 48 13.40 -12.76 0.92
N LEU A 49 13.89 -11.84 0.12
CA LEU A 49 13.80 -11.89 -1.34
C LEU A 49 14.96 -12.70 -1.92
N ASN A 50 14.76 -13.24 -3.13
CA ASN A 50 15.78 -14.02 -3.81
C ASN A 50 16.84 -13.11 -4.46
N TYR A 51 17.72 -12.57 -3.64
CA TYR A 51 18.80 -11.68 -4.07
C TYR A 51 19.72 -12.32 -5.12
N ALA A 52 19.97 -13.64 -5.02
CA ALA A 52 20.79 -14.36 -5.98
C ALA A 52 20.19 -14.40 -7.39
N ALA A 53 18.85 -14.33 -7.50
CA ALA A 53 18.16 -14.15 -8.78
C ALA A 53 18.08 -12.68 -9.22
N GLY A 54 18.66 -11.76 -8.47
CA GLY A 54 18.62 -10.31 -8.72
C GLY A 54 17.28 -9.67 -8.36
N ASN A 55 16.56 -10.22 -7.39
CA ASN A 55 15.40 -9.57 -6.80
C ASN A 55 15.84 -8.66 -5.66
N PHE A 56 15.25 -7.46 -5.60
CA PHE A 56 15.58 -6.41 -4.64
C PHE A 56 14.30 -5.89 -3.99
N GLY A 57 14.47 -4.95 -3.04
CA GLY A 57 13.40 -4.31 -2.30
C GLY A 57 13.15 -4.97 -0.95
N MET A 58 11.92 -4.90 -0.50
CA MET A 58 11.51 -5.43 0.80
C MET A 58 10.07 -5.93 0.77
N CYS A 59 9.75 -6.85 1.67
CA CYS A 59 8.40 -7.31 1.89
C CYS A 59 8.22 -7.60 3.38
N TYR A 60 7.39 -6.79 4.04
CA TYR A 60 7.03 -6.99 5.44
C TYR A 60 5.58 -7.48 5.53
N ILE A 61 5.39 -8.51 6.35
CA ILE A 61 4.10 -9.12 6.62
C ILE A 61 3.81 -8.94 8.10
N PHE A 62 2.71 -8.28 8.41
CA PHE A 62 2.22 -8.17 9.77
C PHE A 62 0.98 -9.04 9.90
N THR A 63 1.04 -10.06 10.75
CA THR A 63 -0.14 -10.79 11.18
C THR A 63 -0.87 -9.93 12.20
N LEU A 64 -2.15 -9.67 11.98
CA LEU A 64 -3.01 -8.88 12.84
C LEU A 64 -3.75 -9.78 13.84
N GLU A 65 -4.36 -9.19 14.87
CA GLU A 65 -5.02 -9.96 15.94
C GLU A 65 -6.13 -10.90 15.44
N ASP A 66 -6.82 -10.54 14.36
CA ASP A 66 -7.87 -11.36 13.74
C ASP A 66 -7.32 -12.41 12.74
N GLY A 67 -6.00 -12.61 12.71
CA GLY A 67 -5.32 -13.52 11.80
C GLY A 67 -5.27 -13.04 10.34
N SER A 68 -5.75 -11.84 10.04
CA SER A 68 -5.54 -11.21 8.73
C SER A 68 -4.13 -10.61 8.62
N PHE A 69 -3.77 -10.15 7.44
CA PHE A 69 -2.44 -9.62 7.16
C PHE A 69 -2.47 -8.15 6.75
N LEU A 70 -1.46 -7.40 7.19
CA LEU A 70 -1.08 -6.14 6.58
C LEU A 70 0.29 -6.32 5.94
N LEU A 71 0.39 -6.06 4.64
CA LEU A 71 1.64 -6.13 3.89
C LEU A 71 2.18 -4.72 3.62
N ILE A 72 3.51 -4.61 3.64
CA ILE A 72 4.19 -3.38 3.22
C ILE A 72 5.18 -3.75 2.12
N ASP A 73 5.01 -3.15 0.94
CA ASP A 73 5.75 -3.44 -0.28
C ASP A 73 5.68 -4.92 -0.70
N GLY A 74 6.57 -5.37 -1.57
CA GLY A 74 6.58 -6.76 -2.00
C GLY A 74 7.91 -7.18 -2.62
N GLY A 75 8.68 -6.22 -3.10
CA GLY A 75 9.87 -6.50 -3.89
C GLY A 75 9.60 -6.58 -5.38
N GLY A 76 10.60 -7.00 -6.13
CA GLY A 76 10.52 -7.24 -7.56
C GLY A 76 9.93 -8.61 -7.92
N THR A 77 9.90 -8.92 -9.22
CA THR A 77 9.30 -10.18 -9.74
C THR A 77 10.32 -11.28 -10.00
N LYS A 78 11.60 -11.03 -9.84
CA LYS A 78 12.63 -12.04 -10.11
C LYS A 78 12.65 -13.12 -9.02
N GLY A 79 13.01 -14.35 -9.39
CA GLY A 79 13.19 -15.43 -8.44
C GLY A 79 11.90 -16.05 -7.89
N ASN A 80 10.74 -15.77 -8.48
CA ASN A 80 9.43 -16.33 -8.08
C ASN A 80 9.05 -16.02 -6.61
N ASP A 81 9.47 -14.89 -6.08
CA ASP A 81 9.19 -14.52 -4.69
C ASP A 81 7.69 -14.31 -4.41
N HIS A 82 6.86 -14.02 -5.42
CA HIS A 82 5.40 -14.01 -5.30
C HIS A 82 4.82 -15.40 -4.92
N VAL A 83 5.42 -16.49 -5.42
CA VAL A 83 5.06 -17.87 -5.02
C VAL A 83 5.46 -18.13 -3.57
N LYS A 84 6.66 -17.65 -3.18
CA LYS A 84 7.14 -17.71 -1.81
C LYS A 84 6.23 -16.94 -0.86
N LEU A 85 5.80 -15.74 -1.25
CA LEU A 85 4.85 -14.94 -0.47
C LEU A 85 3.54 -15.70 -0.24
N TYR A 86 2.96 -16.28 -1.29
CA TYR A 86 1.71 -17.04 -1.15
C TYR A 86 1.86 -18.22 -0.18
N ARG A 87 2.96 -18.97 -0.28
CA ARG A 87 3.25 -20.09 0.65
C ARG A 87 3.40 -19.57 2.08
N LEU A 88 4.17 -18.51 2.28
CA LEU A 88 4.40 -17.93 3.60
C LEU A 88 3.10 -17.42 4.24
N LEU A 89 2.21 -16.80 3.46
CA LEU A 89 0.90 -16.38 3.96
C LEU A 89 0.05 -17.59 4.39
N ASN A 90 0.11 -18.72 3.65
CA ASN A 90 -0.57 -19.94 4.09
C ASN A 90 0.03 -20.52 5.39
N GLU A 91 1.36 -20.51 5.52
CA GLU A 91 2.05 -21.00 6.73
C GLU A 91 1.73 -20.13 7.95
N LEU A 92 1.65 -18.82 7.78
CA LEU A 92 1.33 -17.87 8.85
C LEU A 92 -0.16 -17.76 9.16
N ASN A 93 -1.03 -18.36 8.36
CA ASN A 93 -2.47 -18.21 8.48
C ASN A 93 -3.03 -19.05 9.64
N GLU A 94 -3.38 -18.39 10.71
CA GLU A 94 -3.99 -18.98 11.91
C GLU A 94 -5.52 -18.93 11.92
N ARG A 95 -6.15 -18.32 10.90
CA ARG A 95 -7.61 -18.23 10.81
C ARG A 95 -8.28 -19.60 10.75
N PRO A 96 -9.38 -19.83 11.48
CA PRO A 96 -10.08 -21.12 11.49
C PRO A 96 -10.63 -21.52 10.10
N ASP A 97 -11.07 -20.54 9.31
CA ASP A 97 -11.61 -20.76 7.97
C ASP A 97 -10.53 -20.96 6.88
N LYS A 98 -9.27 -20.84 7.26
CA LYS A 98 -8.09 -20.93 6.40
C LYS A 98 -8.07 -19.97 5.19
N LYS A 99 -8.97 -19.02 5.15
CA LYS A 99 -8.96 -17.99 4.12
C LYS A 99 -7.82 -17.00 4.37
N ILE A 100 -7.04 -16.72 3.35
CA ILE A 100 -6.02 -15.67 3.40
C ILE A 100 -6.73 -14.33 3.17
N VAL A 101 -6.74 -13.50 4.21
CA VAL A 101 -7.27 -12.13 4.16
C VAL A 101 -6.12 -11.15 4.34
N ILE A 102 -5.89 -10.34 3.34
CA ILE A 102 -4.96 -9.22 3.37
C ILE A 102 -5.81 -7.96 3.63
N ALA A 103 -5.90 -7.55 4.89
CA ALA A 103 -6.71 -6.41 5.31
C ALA A 103 -6.19 -5.09 4.70
N GLY A 104 -4.88 -5.02 4.46
CA GLY A 104 -4.27 -3.90 3.77
C GLY A 104 -2.98 -4.28 3.08
N TRP A 105 -2.74 -3.71 1.91
CA TRP A 105 -1.44 -3.70 1.26
C TRP A 105 -0.97 -2.26 1.09
N LEU A 106 0.12 -1.90 1.75
CA LEU A 106 0.68 -0.56 1.74
C LEU A 106 1.89 -0.53 0.80
N LEU A 107 1.89 0.42 -0.12
CA LEU A 107 3.02 0.69 -1.00
C LEU A 107 3.72 1.96 -0.53
N THR A 108 5.02 1.86 -0.22
CA THR A 108 5.80 3.02 0.20
C THR A 108 6.08 3.98 -0.95
N HIS A 109 6.42 3.46 -2.13
CA HIS A 109 6.60 4.22 -3.38
C HIS A 109 6.62 3.28 -4.59
N GLU A 110 6.54 3.83 -5.79
CA GLU A 110 6.40 3.06 -7.02
C GLU A 110 7.72 2.68 -7.69
N HIS A 111 8.74 2.37 -6.94
CA HIS A 111 9.93 1.75 -7.51
C HIS A 111 9.64 0.29 -7.84
N TRP A 112 10.15 -0.22 -8.97
CA TRP A 112 9.83 -1.55 -9.48
C TRP A 112 10.08 -2.68 -8.46
N ASP A 113 11.08 -2.51 -7.62
CA ASP A 113 11.48 -3.46 -6.57
C ASP A 113 10.64 -3.31 -5.28
N HIS A 114 9.57 -2.51 -5.30
CA HIS A 114 8.59 -2.39 -4.21
C HIS A 114 7.21 -2.91 -4.59
N PHE A 115 6.76 -2.74 -5.85
CA PHE A 115 5.39 -3.06 -6.24
C PHE A 115 5.25 -4.14 -7.30
N THR A 116 6.31 -4.50 -8.06
CA THR A 116 6.09 -5.43 -9.18
C THR A 116 5.79 -6.86 -8.73
N LEU A 117 6.25 -7.26 -7.55
CA LEU A 117 5.80 -8.52 -6.94
C LEU A 117 4.30 -8.49 -6.64
N PHE A 118 3.76 -7.38 -6.12
CA PHE A 118 2.31 -7.22 -5.93
C PHE A 118 1.54 -7.48 -7.22
N ASN A 119 1.96 -6.89 -8.34
CA ASN A 119 1.32 -7.08 -9.64
C ASN A 119 1.30 -8.57 -10.04
N GLN A 120 2.42 -9.26 -9.90
CA GLN A 120 2.51 -10.69 -10.22
C GLN A 120 1.69 -11.54 -9.24
N PHE A 121 1.72 -11.21 -7.96
CA PHE A 121 0.92 -11.89 -6.93
C PHE A 121 -0.58 -11.77 -7.21
N CYS A 122 -1.06 -10.58 -7.54
CA CYS A 122 -2.45 -10.35 -7.89
C CYS A 122 -2.88 -11.16 -9.11
N LYS A 123 -2.03 -11.23 -10.13
CA LYS A 123 -2.28 -12.02 -11.34
C LYS A 123 -2.40 -13.50 -11.06
N ASP A 124 -1.51 -14.06 -10.24
CA ASP A 124 -1.41 -15.51 -10.06
C ASP A 124 -2.26 -16.02 -8.89
N TYR A 125 -2.46 -15.20 -7.87
CA TYR A 125 -3.12 -15.58 -6.62
C TYR A 125 -4.29 -14.67 -6.19
N GLY A 126 -4.60 -13.62 -6.93
CA GLY A 126 -5.68 -12.69 -6.57
C GLY A 126 -7.03 -13.37 -6.36
N ALA A 127 -7.32 -14.44 -7.10
CA ALA A 127 -8.54 -15.22 -6.93
C ALA A 127 -8.53 -16.15 -5.69
N ASN A 128 -7.37 -16.39 -5.10
CA ASN A 128 -7.18 -17.30 -3.96
C ASN A 128 -7.14 -16.58 -2.61
N VAL A 129 -7.11 -15.25 -2.62
CA VAL A 129 -6.99 -14.40 -1.43
C VAL A 129 -8.04 -13.30 -1.47
N THR A 130 -8.32 -12.69 -0.32
CA THR A 130 -9.09 -11.45 -0.25
C THR A 130 -8.15 -10.31 0.08
N ILE A 131 -8.07 -9.29 -0.78
CA ILE A 131 -7.33 -8.06 -0.51
C ILE A 131 -8.36 -6.94 -0.33
N GLU A 132 -8.51 -6.46 0.90
CA GLU A 132 -9.60 -5.54 1.25
C GLU A 132 -9.28 -4.09 0.89
N GLY A 133 -8.01 -3.68 0.99
CA GLY A 133 -7.59 -2.31 0.69
C GLY A 133 -6.16 -2.21 0.21
N PHE A 134 -5.92 -1.21 -0.65
CA PHE A 134 -4.58 -0.84 -1.12
C PHE A 134 -4.30 0.61 -0.72
N TYR A 135 -3.17 0.84 -0.04
CA TYR A 135 -2.81 2.11 0.58
C TYR A 135 -1.53 2.65 -0.05
N TYR A 136 -1.59 3.83 -0.61
CA TYR A 136 -0.47 4.40 -1.36
C TYR A 136 -0.59 5.93 -1.48
N ASN A 137 0.48 6.58 -1.91
CA ASN A 137 0.44 7.96 -2.40
C ASN A 137 1.46 8.11 -3.53
N THR A 138 0.96 8.19 -4.76
CA THR A 138 1.77 8.26 -5.96
C THR A 138 1.59 9.62 -6.65
N PRO A 139 2.61 10.14 -7.35
CA PRO A 139 2.46 11.35 -8.16
C PRO A 139 1.34 11.22 -9.18
N ALA A 140 0.54 12.26 -9.35
CA ALA A 140 -0.49 12.27 -10.38
C ALA A 140 0.12 12.07 -11.77
N ALA A 141 -0.63 11.40 -12.68
CA ALA A 141 -0.20 11.18 -14.06
C ALA A 141 0.19 12.48 -14.80
N SER A 142 -0.46 13.58 -14.45
CA SER A 142 -0.19 14.92 -14.99
C SER A 142 0.96 15.66 -14.30
N SER A 143 1.63 15.06 -13.32
CA SER A 143 2.74 15.71 -12.63
C SER A 143 3.94 15.92 -13.55
N VAL A 144 4.71 16.96 -13.27
CA VAL A 144 5.99 17.23 -14.00
C VAL A 144 6.94 16.04 -13.86
N TYR A 145 6.91 15.36 -12.73
CA TYR A 145 7.70 14.14 -12.50
C TYR A 145 7.34 13.05 -13.52
N ASN A 146 6.07 12.74 -13.70
CA ASN A 146 5.61 11.72 -14.65
C ASN A 146 5.88 12.11 -16.10
N ALA A 147 5.75 13.40 -16.44
CA ALA A 147 6.08 13.90 -17.77
C ALA A 147 7.55 13.64 -18.15
N ASN A 148 8.46 13.70 -17.18
CA ASN A 148 9.89 13.46 -17.37
C ASN A 148 10.28 11.96 -17.21
N ASN A 149 9.35 11.12 -16.74
CA ASN A 149 9.57 9.69 -16.48
C ASN A 149 8.47 8.82 -17.13
N PRO A 150 8.36 8.78 -18.48
CA PRO A 150 7.24 8.10 -19.16
C PRO A 150 7.16 6.60 -18.85
N ASN A 151 8.27 5.93 -18.55
CA ASN A 151 8.28 4.52 -18.17
C ASN A 151 7.65 4.27 -16.80
N TYR A 152 7.65 5.24 -15.95
CA TYR A 152 7.03 5.22 -14.65
C TYR A 152 5.50 5.16 -14.76
N TYR A 153 4.91 6.01 -15.59
CA TYR A 153 3.47 6.01 -15.83
C TYR A 153 2.95 4.65 -16.35
N ILE A 154 3.72 3.97 -17.20
CA ILE A 154 3.39 2.62 -17.66
C ILE A 154 3.35 1.64 -16.50
N SER A 155 4.25 1.79 -15.53
CA SER A 155 4.31 0.92 -14.34
C SER A 155 3.12 1.13 -13.41
N THR A 156 2.68 2.38 -13.21
CA THR A 156 1.49 2.67 -12.39
C THR A 156 0.19 2.20 -13.05
N GLY A 157 0.09 2.25 -14.39
CA GLY A 157 -1.02 1.64 -15.12
C GLY A 157 -1.14 0.13 -14.85
N LYS A 158 -0.02 -0.59 -14.81
CA LYS A 158 0.00 -2.02 -14.44
C LYS A 158 -0.43 -2.27 -13.00
N LEU A 159 -0.17 -1.34 -12.09
CA LEU A 159 -0.64 -1.42 -10.71
C LEU A 159 -2.18 -1.39 -10.65
N ASP A 160 -2.81 -0.47 -11.38
CA ASP A 160 -4.27 -0.40 -11.48
C ASP A 160 -4.87 -1.67 -12.10
N GLU A 161 -4.27 -2.20 -13.16
CA GLU A 161 -4.68 -3.46 -13.78
C GLU A 161 -4.58 -4.64 -12.79
N ALA A 162 -3.51 -4.70 -12.00
CA ALA A 162 -3.32 -5.75 -11.00
C ALA A 162 -4.39 -5.65 -9.89
N MET A 163 -4.66 -4.46 -9.39
CA MET A 163 -5.71 -4.23 -8.39
C MET A 163 -7.09 -4.63 -8.91
N GLN A 164 -7.39 -4.30 -10.16
CA GLN A 164 -8.65 -4.68 -10.81
C GLN A 164 -8.76 -6.19 -10.95
N ALA A 165 -7.70 -6.86 -11.42
CA ALA A 165 -7.66 -8.31 -11.58
C ALA A 165 -7.85 -9.06 -10.26
N ALA A 166 -7.33 -8.54 -9.16
CA ALA A 166 -7.51 -9.09 -7.81
C ALA A 166 -8.83 -8.67 -7.14
N GLY A 167 -9.68 -7.88 -7.82
CA GLY A 167 -10.96 -7.44 -7.29
C GLY A 167 -10.86 -6.43 -6.15
N ILE A 168 -9.74 -5.73 -6.02
CA ILE A 168 -9.53 -4.71 -4.97
C ILE A 168 -10.39 -3.49 -5.28
N LYS A 169 -11.35 -3.24 -4.43
CA LYS A 169 -12.30 -2.12 -4.58
C LYS A 169 -11.85 -0.85 -3.87
N ASN A 170 -11.19 -1.02 -2.73
CA ASN A 170 -10.81 0.09 -1.86
C ASN A 170 -9.36 0.49 -2.13
N LYS A 171 -9.20 1.68 -2.70
CA LYS A 171 -7.91 2.31 -2.93
C LYS A 171 -7.86 3.57 -2.08
N TYR A 172 -6.85 3.68 -1.25
CA TYR A 172 -6.70 4.77 -0.30
C TYR A 172 -5.46 5.58 -0.63
N THR A 173 -5.64 6.83 -1.00
CA THR A 173 -4.54 7.78 -1.09
C THR A 173 -4.29 8.35 0.30
N ILE A 174 -3.13 8.06 0.85
CA ILE A 174 -2.75 8.45 2.21
C ILE A 174 -1.92 9.74 2.15
N HIS A 175 -2.23 10.66 3.03
CA HIS A 175 -1.56 11.96 3.11
C HIS A 175 -0.81 12.13 4.42
N SER A 176 0.20 12.99 4.42
CA SER A 176 0.96 13.35 5.61
C SER A 176 0.04 13.85 6.74
N GLY A 177 0.29 13.39 7.95
CA GLY A 177 -0.50 13.68 9.15
C GLY A 177 -1.72 12.79 9.35
N GLN A 178 -2.11 11.97 8.38
CA GLN A 178 -3.23 11.05 8.57
C GLN A 178 -2.89 9.90 9.51
N LYS A 179 -3.75 9.69 10.50
CA LYS A 179 -3.84 8.44 11.26
C LYS A 179 -5.04 7.66 10.75
N TYR A 180 -4.87 6.38 10.50
CA TYR A 180 -5.93 5.50 10.01
C TYR A 180 -5.78 4.11 10.64
N TYR A 181 -6.77 3.28 10.45
CA TYR A 181 -6.81 1.95 11.06
C TYR A 181 -6.94 0.86 10.00
N ILE A 182 -6.20 -0.22 10.21
CA ILE A 182 -6.35 -1.48 9.48
C ILE A 182 -6.46 -2.55 10.56
N ARG A 183 -7.68 -2.97 10.89
CA ARG A 183 -7.99 -3.76 12.08
C ARG A 183 -7.50 -3.04 13.36
N ASN A 184 -6.69 -3.73 14.16
CA ASN A 184 -6.04 -3.20 15.36
C ASN A 184 -4.77 -2.37 15.08
N ALA A 185 -4.26 -2.40 13.86
CA ALA A 185 -3.10 -1.58 13.50
C ALA A 185 -3.49 -0.12 13.28
N ALA A 186 -2.71 0.80 13.82
CA ALA A 186 -2.93 2.25 13.74
C ALA A 186 -1.76 2.98 13.07
N PRO A 187 -1.58 2.87 11.74
CA PRO A 187 -0.56 3.62 11.03
C PRO A 187 -0.82 5.13 11.09
N THR A 188 0.27 5.89 11.21
CA THR A 188 0.26 7.34 11.04
C THR A 188 1.24 7.71 9.95
N CYS A 189 0.78 8.39 8.91
CA CYS A 189 1.63 8.87 7.84
C CYS A 189 2.35 10.14 8.29
N LEU A 190 3.66 10.12 8.28
CA LEU A 190 4.49 11.26 8.69
C LEU A 190 4.93 12.12 7.51
N TYR A 191 5.05 11.52 6.32
CA TYR A 191 5.56 12.19 5.14
C TYR A 191 5.01 11.54 3.87
N THR A 192 4.68 12.38 2.89
CA THR A 192 4.37 12.00 1.51
C THR A 192 5.09 12.92 0.55
N GLN A 193 5.13 12.56 -0.73
CA GLN A 193 5.71 13.40 -1.78
C GLN A 193 5.16 14.83 -1.83
N GLU A 194 3.94 15.04 -1.37
CA GLU A 194 3.29 16.35 -1.34
C GLU A 194 3.99 17.32 -0.39
N ASP A 195 4.72 16.79 0.60
CA ASP A 195 5.51 17.57 1.55
C ASP A 195 6.75 18.20 0.91
N SER A 196 7.17 17.68 -0.23
CA SER A 196 8.30 18.24 -0.99
C SER A 196 7.95 19.56 -1.67
N TYR A 197 6.66 19.87 -1.86
CA TYR A 197 6.27 21.11 -2.54
C TYR A 197 6.81 22.36 -1.83
N PRO A 198 7.37 23.34 -2.53
CA PRO A 198 7.41 23.52 -3.99
C PRO A 198 8.61 22.86 -4.70
N ASN A 199 9.41 22.04 -4.03
CA ASN A 199 10.55 21.38 -4.65
C ASN A 199 10.08 20.34 -5.67
N LEU A 200 10.83 20.23 -6.77
CA LEU A 200 10.56 19.21 -7.78
C LEU A 200 11.03 17.85 -7.31
N ILE A 201 10.25 16.82 -7.61
CA ILE A 201 10.64 15.43 -7.40
C ILE A 201 11.50 14.99 -8.59
N HIS A 202 12.68 14.45 -8.31
CA HIS A 202 13.65 14.01 -9.31
C HIS A 202 13.80 12.49 -9.39
N TYR A 203 13.57 11.78 -8.27
CA TYR A 203 13.80 10.35 -8.16
C TYR A 203 12.60 9.63 -7.51
N PHE A 204 12.43 8.36 -7.84
CA PHE A 204 11.37 7.52 -7.28
C PHE A 204 11.39 7.47 -5.74
N ASN A 205 12.57 7.42 -5.13
CA ASN A 205 12.68 7.37 -3.68
C ASN A 205 12.18 8.64 -2.98
N GLU A 206 12.15 9.78 -3.68
CA GLU A 206 11.60 11.04 -3.16
C GLU A 206 10.07 11.02 -3.07
N THR A 207 9.43 10.03 -3.69
CA THR A 207 7.98 9.80 -3.60
C THR A 207 7.61 8.91 -2.40
N SER A 208 8.60 8.47 -1.62
CA SER A 208 8.38 7.53 -0.52
C SER A 208 7.48 8.09 0.56
N MET A 209 6.48 7.31 0.92
CA MET A 209 5.63 7.56 2.07
C MET A 209 6.30 7.02 3.33
N VAL A 210 6.40 7.84 4.36
CA VAL A 210 6.94 7.46 5.66
C VAL A 210 5.79 7.29 6.64
N THR A 211 5.67 6.11 7.21
CA THR A 211 4.65 5.81 8.20
C THR A 211 5.27 5.31 9.51
N VAL A 212 4.72 5.75 10.63
CA VAL A 212 4.95 5.14 11.94
C VAL A 212 3.75 4.27 12.27
N ARG A 213 4.03 3.11 12.82
CA ARG A 213 3.00 2.15 13.17
C ARG A 213 2.98 1.90 14.68
N VAL A 214 1.77 1.86 15.23
CA VAL A 214 1.47 1.32 16.55
C VAL A 214 0.64 0.05 16.35
N LEU A 215 1.11 -1.06 16.88
CA LEU A 215 0.39 -2.33 16.98
C LEU A 215 -0.28 -2.42 18.33
#